data_a61cbac15c7cb44c9ff5f8cb57ba388c
#
_entry.id   a61cbac15c7cb44c9ff5f8cb57ba388c
#
_cell.length_a   1.000
_cell.length_b   1.000
_cell.length_c   1.000
_cell.angle_alpha   90.00
_cell.angle_beta   90.00
_cell.angle_gamma   90.00
#
_symmetry.space_group_name_H-M   'P 1'
#
loop_
_entity.id
_entity.type
_entity.pdbx_description
1 polymer ?
#
loop_
_entity_poly.entity_id
_entity_poly.type
_entity_poly.pdbx_seq_one_letter_code
_entity_poly.pdbx_strand_id
1 'polypeptide(L)'
;MPLNRRSFLGLSTILLSSPLPVFSSENKQAKRILVYGDSNSFGWAWSPEKDIYRLPIDQIWPHVMAQKLGPNYEVEVNALGGRTVKRDQKDGNGSGKSLSGKLFNGMVSLPAVLSENLPLDIVIVMLGTNDANSRYKNNAKAIADDLEEMIRMIQAGEWQSNTKFKTPKVLVIAPPLQPNETAYGDA
;
A
#
# COMPACT_ATOMS: atom_id res chain seq x y z
N MET A 1 -38.17 13.05 -78.76
CA MET A 1 -38.60 13.75 -77.51
C MET A 1 -37.40 13.88 -76.61
N PRO A 2 -36.91 15.07 -76.36
CA PRO A 2 -35.72 15.28 -75.47
C PRO A 2 -36.11 15.48 -74.03
N LEU A 3 -35.45 14.78 -73.15
CA LEU A 3 -35.55 14.88 -71.71
C LEU A 3 -34.78 16.09 -71.17
N ASN A 4 -35.49 16.90 -70.39
CA ASN A 4 -35.08 18.18 -69.82
C ASN A 4 -34.19 17.94 -68.63
N ARG A 5 -32.93 18.48 -68.63
CA ARG A 5 -32.00 18.48 -67.52
C ARG A 5 -32.35 19.67 -66.63
N ARG A 6 -32.85 19.37 -65.42
CA ARG A 6 -32.96 20.37 -64.38
C ARG A 6 -31.63 20.41 -63.56
N SER A 7 -30.95 21.52 -63.65
CA SER A 7 -29.77 21.84 -62.88
C SER A 7 -30.16 22.12 -61.42
N PHE A 8 -29.62 21.27 -60.51
CA PHE A 8 -29.69 21.55 -59.10
C PHE A 8 -28.44 22.35 -58.72
N LEU A 9 -28.63 23.61 -58.38
CA LEU A 9 -27.65 24.46 -57.68
C LEU A 9 -27.63 24.04 -56.21
N GLY A 10 -26.62 23.25 -55.83
CA GLY A 10 -26.37 22.97 -54.43
C GLY A 10 -25.67 24.14 -53.73
N LEU A 11 -26.33 24.74 -52.77
CA LEU A 11 -25.76 25.72 -51.87
C LEU A 11 -24.89 24.96 -50.83
N SER A 12 -23.57 25.01 -50.99
CA SER A 12 -22.63 24.43 -50.02
C SER A 12 -22.46 25.45 -48.86
N THR A 13 -23.12 25.18 -47.76
CA THR A 13 -22.88 25.92 -46.51
C THR A 13 -21.56 25.45 -45.87
N ILE A 14 -20.53 26.26 -45.94
CA ILE A 14 -19.28 26.00 -45.24
C ILE A 14 -19.51 26.37 -43.77
N LEU A 15 -19.70 25.35 -42.93
CA LEU A 15 -19.65 25.49 -41.47
C LEU A 15 -18.20 25.66 -41.06
N LEU A 16 -17.80 26.88 -40.80
CA LEU A 16 -16.54 27.21 -40.06
C LEU A 16 -16.68 26.70 -38.63
N SER A 17 -16.24 25.46 -38.38
CA SER A 17 -16.07 24.97 -37.02
C SER A 17 -14.81 25.60 -36.41
N SER A 18 -15.00 26.63 -35.60
CA SER A 18 -13.93 27.14 -34.74
C SER A 18 -13.49 26.00 -33.80
N PRO A 19 -12.17 25.67 -33.71
CA PRO A 19 -11.72 24.70 -32.75
C PRO A 19 -12.00 25.27 -31.33
N LEU A 20 -12.81 24.56 -30.57
CA LEU A 20 -12.96 24.83 -29.15
C LEU A 20 -11.59 24.67 -28.47
N PRO A 21 -11.20 25.57 -27.56
CA PRO A 21 -9.96 25.39 -26.81
C PRO A 21 -10.07 24.07 -26.05
N VAL A 22 -9.27 23.09 -26.43
CA VAL A 22 -9.02 21.88 -25.63
C VAL A 22 -8.22 22.35 -24.44
N PHE A 23 -8.87 22.60 -23.32
CA PHE A 23 -8.19 22.70 -22.04
C PHE A 23 -7.61 21.31 -21.75
N SER A 24 -6.37 21.12 -22.13
CA SER A 24 -5.56 20.02 -21.61
C SER A 24 -5.38 20.30 -20.12
N SER A 25 -6.26 19.77 -19.29
CA SER A 25 -5.94 19.62 -17.88
C SER A 25 -4.69 18.72 -17.88
N GLU A 26 -3.55 19.20 -17.45
CA GLU A 26 -2.42 18.36 -17.09
C GLU A 26 -2.98 17.32 -16.11
N ASN A 27 -3.20 16.12 -16.62
CA ASN A 27 -3.70 15.01 -15.82
C ASN A 27 -2.52 14.57 -14.95
N LYS A 28 -2.32 15.32 -13.86
CA LYS A 28 -1.24 15.05 -12.92
C LYS A 28 -1.54 13.69 -12.31
N GLN A 29 -0.79 12.69 -12.71
CA GLN A 29 -0.94 11.33 -12.22
C GLN A 29 -0.94 11.34 -10.68
N ALA A 30 -1.91 10.64 -10.08
CA ALA A 30 -2.00 10.52 -8.64
C ALA A 30 -0.69 9.92 -8.07
N LYS A 31 -0.26 10.43 -6.93
CA LYS A 31 0.90 9.87 -6.23
C LYS A 31 0.55 8.53 -5.61
N ARG A 32 1.40 7.55 -5.80
CA ARG A 32 1.17 6.20 -5.32
C ARG A 32 1.88 5.95 -4.00
N ILE A 33 1.11 5.52 -3.01
CA ILE A 33 1.55 5.23 -1.65
C ILE A 33 1.32 3.75 -1.38
N LEU A 34 2.36 3.04 -0.97
CA LEU A 34 2.24 1.69 -0.42
C LEU A 34 2.30 1.76 1.11
N VAL A 35 1.29 1.23 1.78
CA VAL A 35 1.32 0.97 3.22
C VAL A 35 1.72 -0.48 3.44
N TYR A 36 2.88 -0.70 4.07
CA TYR A 36 3.40 -2.01 4.40
C TYR A 36 3.36 -2.21 5.92
N GLY A 37 2.48 -3.10 6.40
CA GLY A 37 2.18 -3.19 7.82
C GLY A 37 1.80 -4.59 8.30
N ASP A 38 1.43 -4.63 9.58
CA ASP A 38 0.99 -5.82 10.30
C ASP A 38 -0.54 -5.78 10.59
N SER A 39 -0.96 -6.44 11.69
CA SER A 39 -2.35 -6.47 12.14
C SER A 39 -2.95 -5.08 12.41
N ASN A 40 -2.14 -4.12 12.85
CA ASN A 40 -2.58 -2.76 13.11
C ASN A 40 -3.00 -2.04 11.80
N SER A 41 -2.30 -2.33 10.71
CA SER A 41 -2.64 -1.78 9.39
C SER A 41 -3.70 -2.61 8.65
N PHE A 42 -3.84 -3.89 8.99
CA PHE A 42 -4.91 -4.75 8.48
C PHE A 42 -6.26 -4.42 9.11
N GLY A 43 -6.25 -3.86 10.33
CA GLY A 43 -7.45 -3.50 11.08
C GLY A 43 -7.96 -4.61 11.99
N TRP A 44 -7.10 -5.50 12.50
CA TRP A 44 -7.48 -6.43 13.56
C TRP A 44 -7.77 -5.67 14.85
N ALA A 45 -8.88 -6.00 15.47
CA ALA A 45 -9.32 -5.48 16.76
C ALA A 45 -9.85 -6.64 17.63
N TRP A 46 -9.95 -6.39 18.93
CA TRP A 46 -10.51 -7.31 19.89
C TRP A 46 -11.55 -6.60 20.77
N SER A 47 -12.60 -7.31 21.13
CA SER A 47 -13.51 -6.89 22.17
C SER A 47 -14.07 -8.12 22.90
N PRO A 48 -14.52 -7.98 24.16
CA PRO A 48 -15.11 -9.09 24.91
C PRO A 48 -16.31 -9.75 24.22
N GLU A 49 -17.07 -8.97 23.42
CA GLU A 49 -18.29 -9.45 22.76
C GLU A 49 -18.02 -10.11 21.41
N LYS A 50 -16.94 -9.74 20.73
CA LYS A 50 -16.65 -10.16 19.36
C LYS A 50 -15.41 -11.03 19.23
N ASP A 51 -14.63 -11.17 20.32
CA ASP A 51 -13.32 -11.76 20.26
C ASP A 51 -12.42 -11.01 19.23
N ILE A 52 -11.62 -11.68 18.44
CA ILE A 52 -10.80 -11.05 17.38
C ILE A 52 -11.67 -10.84 16.14
N TYR A 53 -11.75 -9.60 15.68
CA TYR A 53 -12.50 -9.23 14.48
C TYR A 53 -11.73 -8.19 13.64
N ARG A 54 -12.12 -8.02 12.39
CA ARG A 54 -11.61 -6.96 11.54
C ARG A 54 -12.51 -5.74 11.61
N LEU A 55 -11.92 -4.57 11.79
CA LEU A 55 -12.64 -3.30 11.73
C LEU A 55 -13.31 -3.11 10.36
N PRO A 56 -14.44 -2.38 10.29
CA PRO A 56 -14.95 -1.85 9.03
C PRO A 56 -13.89 -1.05 8.30
N ILE A 57 -13.90 -1.12 6.97
CA ILE A 57 -12.82 -0.57 6.15
C ILE A 57 -12.63 0.94 6.33
N ASP A 58 -13.71 1.66 6.60
CA ASP A 58 -13.75 3.10 6.87
C ASP A 58 -13.20 3.50 8.24
N GLN A 59 -12.85 2.52 9.09
CA GLN A 59 -12.22 2.70 10.40
C GLN A 59 -10.76 2.24 10.42
N ILE A 60 -10.28 1.59 9.36
CA ILE A 60 -8.89 1.15 9.25
C ILE A 60 -8.01 2.32 8.82
N TRP A 61 -6.99 2.66 9.58
CA TRP A 61 -6.22 3.90 9.41
C TRP A 61 -5.67 4.15 7.99
N PRO A 62 -5.15 3.18 7.22
CA PRO A 62 -4.69 3.43 5.86
C PRO A 62 -5.82 3.87 4.92
N HIS A 63 -7.01 3.31 5.10
CA HIS A 63 -8.18 3.68 4.29
C HIS A 63 -8.75 5.04 4.70
N VAL A 64 -8.75 5.34 6.02
CA VAL A 64 -9.09 6.69 6.52
C VAL A 64 -8.11 7.74 5.98
N MET A 65 -6.82 7.41 5.96
CA MET A 65 -5.79 8.26 5.36
C MET A 65 -6.06 8.49 3.87
N ALA A 66 -6.33 7.43 3.11
CA ALA A 66 -6.64 7.51 1.69
C ALA A 66 -7.83 8.44 1.39
N GLN A 67 -8.90 8.31 2.15
CA GLN A 67 -10.07 9.19 2.03
C GLN A 67 -9.72 10.67 2.28
N LYS A 68 -8.89 10.94 3.30
CA LYS A 68 -8.48 12.31 3.64
C LYS A 68 -7.51 12.92 2.63
N LEU A 69 -6.65 12.12 2.02
CA LEU A 69 -5.71 12.56 0.98
C LEU A 69 -6.43 12.88 -0.34
N GLY A 70 -7.57 12.24 -0.61
CA GLY A 70 -8.38 12.47 -1.80
C GLY A 70 -7.76 11.95 -3.09
N PRO A 71 -8.31 12.32 -4.26
CA PRO A 71 -8.02 11.68 -5.54
C PRO A 71 -6.61 11.93 -6.09
N ASN A 72 -5.84 12.82 -5.49
CA ASN A 72 -4.44 13.05 -5.88
C ASN A 72 -3.48 11.98 -5.36
N TYR A 73 -3.99 11.00 -4.59
CA TYR A 73 -3.22 9.92 -4.01
C TYR A 73 -3.94 8.59 -4.19
N GLU A 74 -3.19 7.60 -4.61
CA GLU A 74 -3.59 6.20 -4.68
C GLU A 74 -2.88 5.45 -3.56
N VAL A 75 -3.64 4.83 -2.65
CA VAL A 75 -3.08 4.14 -1.48
C VAL A 75 -3.34 2.65 -1.60
N GLU A 76 -2.26 1.90 -1.75
CA GLU A 76 -2.26 0.43 -1.70
C GLU A 76 -1.91 -0.03 -0.30
N VAL A 77 -2.63 -1.02 0.22
CA VAL A 77 -2.44 -1.54 1.58
C VAL A 77 -2.03 -3.00 1.53
N ASN A 78 -0.77 -3.27 1.85
CA ASN A 78 -0.25 -4.62 2.02
C ASN A 78 0.07 -4.88 3.50
N ALA A 79 -0.92 -5.40 4.21
CA ALA A 79 -0.84 -5.65 5.64
C ALA A 79 -1.15 -7.12 5.97
N LEU A 80 -0.30 -7.74 6.77
CA LEU A 80 -0.44 -9.14 7.19
C LEU A 80 -0.37 -9.25 8.71
N GLY A 81 -1.41 -9.76 9.34
CA GLY A 81 -1.41 -10.03 10.79
C GLY A 81 -0.22 -10.90 11.19
N GLY A 82 0.49 -10.51 12.22
CA GLY A 82 1.70 -11.21 12.67
C GLY A 82 3.00 -10.86 11.92
N ARG A 83 2.96 -9.98 10.90
CA ARG A 83 4.18 -9.60 10.18
C ARG A 83 5.19 -8.93 11.11
N THR A 84 6.43 -9.42 11.06
CA THR A 84 7.60 -8.86 11.72
C THR A 84 8.42 -8.01 10.74
N VAL A 85 9.39 -7.26 11.24
CA VAL A 85 10.37 -6.59 10.38
C VAL A 85 11.26 -7.62 9.69
N LYS A 86 11.91 -8.51 10.49
CA LYS A 86 12.97 -9.41 9.98
C LYS A 86 12.98 -10.79 10.66
N ARG A 87 11.89 -11.23 11.23
CA ARG A 87 11.86 -12.52 11.93
C ARG A 87 10.93 -13.51 11.24
N ASP A 88 11.41 -14.74 11.03
CA ASP A 88 10.55 -15.84 10.62
C ASP A 88 9.67 -16.26 11.80
N GLN A 89 8.41 -16.49 11.54
CA GLN A 89 7.53 -17.09 12.55
C GLN A 89 7.69 -18.61 12.50
N LYS A 90 7.92 -19.23 13.66
CA LYS A 90 8.17 -20.67 13.70
C LYS A 90 6.96 -21.51 13.33
N ASP A 91 5.74 -21.10 13.66
CA ASP A 91 4.56 -21.95 13.60
C ASP A 91 3.29 -21.23 13.13
N GLY A 92 3.37 -20.47 12.05
CA GLY A 92 2.18 -19.87 11.42
C GLY A 92 1.22 -19.25 12.44
N ASN A 93 1.65 -18.26 13.18
CA ASN A 93 1.01 -17.59 14.31
C ASN A 93 -0.51 -17.42 14.14
N GLY A 94 -1.32 -18.36 14.58
CA GLY A 94 -2.78 -18.26 14.65
C GLY A 94 -3.55 -18.01 13.34
N SER A 95 -2.87 -17.46 12.34
CA SER A 95 -3.47 -17.05 11.06
C SER A 95 -3.60 -18.20 10.04
N GLY A 96 -3.30 -19.40 10.47
CA GLY A 96 -3.41 -20.60 9.66
C GLY A 96 -2.10 -21.40 9.63
N LYS A 97 -2.14 -22.61 10.12
CA LYS A 97 -1.02 -23.59 10.12
C LYS A 97 -0.46 -23.90 8.72
N SER A 98 -1.12 -23.42 7.66
CA SER A 98 -0.74 -23.61 6.26
C SER A 98 0.22 -22.56 5.71
N LEU A 99 0.43 -21.42 6.40
CA LEU A 99 1.34 -20.39 5.96
C LEU A 99 2.76 -20.65 6.48
N SER A 100 3.73 -20.59 5.56
CA SER A 100 5.14 -20.65 5.95
C SER A 100 5.49 -19.47 6.85
N GLY A 101 6.21 -19.71 7.94
CA GLY A 101 6.69 -18.67 8.84
C GLY A 101 7.51 -17.59 8.17
N LYS A 102 8.16 -17.90 7.04
CA LYS A 102 8.89 -16.91 6.21
C LYS A 102 8.01 -15.84 5.59
N LEU A 103 6.73 -16.11 5.36
CA LEU A 103 5.81 -15.12 4.78
C LEU A 103 5.53 -13.96 5.75
N PHE A 104 5.72 -14.18 7.05
CA PHE A 104 5.57 -13.16 8.08
C PHE A 104 6.82 -12.30 8.24
N ASN A 105 7.96 -12.71 7.65
CA ASN A 105 9.19 -11.93 7.64
C ASN A 105 9.08 -10.81 6.58
N GLY A 106 8.98 -9.58 7.05
CA GLY A 106 8.81 -8.42 6.21
C GLY A 106 9.95 -8.22 5.22
N MET A 107 11.19 -8.46 5.65
CA MET A 107 12.36 -8.34 4.76
C MET A 107 12.33 -9.34 3.60
N VAL A 108 11.73 -10.51 3.80
CA VAL A 108 11.63 -11.54 2.76
C VAL A 108 10.53 -11.22 1.75
N SER A 109 9.37 -10.74 2.22
CA SER A 109 8.22 -10.50 1.36
C SER A 109 8.20 -9.12 0.69
N LEU A 110 8.84 -8.12 1.28
CA LEU A 110 8.78 -6.74 0.80
C LEU A 110 9.31 -6.52 -0.63
N PRO A 111 10.41 -7.13 -1.10
CA PRO A 111 10.88 -6.94 -2.47
C PRO A 111 9.84 -7.27 -3.54
N ALA A 112 9.11 -8.37 -3.37
CA ALA A 112 8.02 -8.75 -4.27
C ALA A 112 6.87 -7.73 -4.23
N VAL A 113 6.44 -7.34 -3.02
CA VAL A 113 5.38 -6.35 -2.83
C VAL A 113 5.73 -4.99 -3.46
N LEU A 114 6.97 -4.54 -3.31
CA LEU A 114 7.44 -3.31 -3.93
C LEU A 114 7.38 -3.41 -5.47
N SER A 115 7.87 -4.53 -6.02
CA SER A 115 7.92 -4.75 -7.47
C SER A 115 6.54 -4.83 -8.11
N GLU A 116 5.57 -5.44 -7.42
CA GLU A 116 4.17 -5.57 -7.87
C GLU A 116 3.44 -4.22 -7.90
N ASN A 117 3.90 -3.25 -7.09
CA ASN A 117 3.23 -1.96 -6.91
C ASN A 117 3.92 -0.78 -7.60
N LEU A 118 4.91 -1.02 -8.45
CA LEU A 118 5.58 0.04 -9.22
C LEU A 118 4.62 0.80 -10.17
N PRO A 119 4.87 2.09 -10.44
CA PRO A 119 5.80 2.98 -9.74
C PRO A 119 5.28 3.43 -8.38
N LEU A 120 6.15 3.70 -7.41
CA LEU A 120 5.79 4.17 -6.07
C LEU A 120 6.46 5.51 -5.76
N ASP A 121 5.70 6.44 -5.17
CA ASP A 121 6.22 7.72 -4.66
C ASP A 121 6.62 7.62 -3.19
N ILE A 122 5.83 6.87 -2.39
CA ILE A 122 6.02 6.76 -0.94
C ILE A 122 5.76 5.32 -0.51
N VAL A 123 6.59 4.81 0.39
CA VAL A 123 6.34 3.59 1.15
C VAL A 123 6.20 3.96 2.62
N ILE A 124 5.08 3.61 3.22
CA ILE A 124 4.84 3.77 4.66
C ILE A 124 5.03 2.41 5.31
N VAL A 125 5.98 2.31 6.23
CA VAL A 125 6.24 1.10 7.02
C VAL A 125 5.73 1.29 8.43
N MET A 126 4.84 0.42 8.87
CA MET A 126 4.34 0.35 10.25
C MET A 126 4.47 -1.09 10.73
N LEU A 127 5.62 -1.41 11.30
CA LEU A 127 6.01 -2.73 11.81
C LEU A 127 6.77 -2.58 13.14
N GLY A 128 6.98 -3.70 13.82
CA GLY A 128 7.73 -3.77 15.08
C GLY A 128 6.92 -4.31 16.26
N THR A 129 5.60 -4.22 16.20
CA THR A 129 4.71 -4.78 17.24
C THR A 129 4.99 -6.27 17.49
N ASN A 130 5.07 -7.04 16.42
CA ASN A 130 5.28 -8.49 16.52
C ASN A 130 6.73 -8.84 16.88
N ASP A 131 7.68 -7.99 16.50
CA ASP A 131 9.11 -8.15 16.84
C ASP A 131 9.35 -7.95 18.34
N ALA A 132 8.56 -7.11 18.99
CA ALA A 132 8.63 -6.86 20.43
C ALA A 132 8.10 -8.02 21.29
N ASN A 133 7.50 -9.04 20.68
CA ASN A 133 7.02 -10.22 21.40
C ASN A 133 8.20 -10.93 22.08
N SER A 134 8.02 -11.31 23.36
CA SER A 134 9.04 -11.93 24.23
C SER A 134 9.69 -13.19 23.62
N ARG A 135 8.96 -13.94 22.77
CA ARG A 135 9.49 -15.11 22.05
C ARG A 135 10.71 -14.82 21.17
N TYR A 136 10.86 -13.59 20.69
CA TYR A 136 11.99 -13.21 19.83
C TYR A 136 13.15 -12.64 20.61
N LYS A 137 12.97 -12.34 21.91
CA LYS A 137 14.01 -11.77 22.78
C LYS A 137 14.64 -10.50 22.19
N ASN A 138 13.88 -9.75 21.40
CA ASN A 138 14.31 -8.49 20.82
C ASN A 138 14.19 -7.36 21.83
N ASN A 139 15.00 -6.33 21.62
CA ASN A 139 14.86 -5.05 22.28
C ASN A 139 14.61 -3.95 21.24
N ALA A 140 14.23 -2.78 21.68
CA ALA A 140 13.88 -1.67 20.80
C ALA A 140 15.02 -1.30 19.83
N LYS A 141 16.29 -1.41 20.28
CA LYS A 141 17.45 -1.13 19.42
C LYS A 141 17.55 -2.15 18.27
N ALA A 142 17.41 -3.43 18.56
CA ALA A 142 17.49 -4.46 17.53
C ALA A 142 16.36 -4.32 16.49
N ILE A 143 15.16 -3.94 16.94
CA ILE A 143 14.03 -3.66 16.03
C ILE A 143 14.32 -2.44 15.16
N ALA A 144 14.90 -1.39 15.74
CA ALA A 144 15.28 -0.19 15.00
C ALA A 144 16.38 -0.48 13.97
N ASP A 145 17.38 -1.28 14.31
CA ASP A 145 18.45 -1.70 13.39
C ASP A 145 17.88 -2.51 12.21
N ASP A 146 16.96 -3.43 12.46
CA ASP A 146 16.26 -4.19 11.41
C ASP A 146 15.39 -3.29 10.51
N LEU A 147 14.71 -2.29 11.07
CA LEU A 147 13.95 -1.28 10.30
C LEU A 147 14.88 -0.42 9.45
N GLU A 148 16.03 -0.01 9.97
CA GLU A 148 17.02 0.74 9.20
C GLU A 148 17.51 -0.06 8.00
N GLU A 149 17.77 -1.35 8.15
CA GLU A 149 18.13 -2.25 7.05
C GLU A 149 17.00 -2.31 6.00
N MET A 150 15.74 -2.40 6.43
CA MET A 150 14.58 -2.38 5.55
C MET A 150 14.50 -1.08 4.76
N ILE A 151 14.70 0.07 5.41
CA ILE A 151 14.72 1.38 4.76
C ILE A 151 15.83 1.44 3.70
N ARG A 152 17.03 1.00 4.03
CA ARG A 152 18.17 0.96 3.09
C ARG A 152 17.86 0.09 1.88
N MET A 153 17.25 -1.08 2.07
CA MET A 153 16.84 -1.95 0.98
C MET A 153 15.83 -1.26 0.05
N ILE A 154 14.81 -0.58 0.60
CA ILE A 154 13.84 0.16 -0.21
C ILE A 154 14.54 1.25 -1.03
N GLN A 155 15.43 2.01 -0.40
CA GLN A 155 16.14 3.14 -1.02
C GLN A 155 17.21 2.71 -2.03
N ALA A 156 17.81 1.54 -1.87
CA ALA A 156 18.77 0.99 -2.81
C ALA A 156 18.14 0.70 -4.18
N GLY A 157 16.85 0.34 -4.20
CA GLY A 157 16.12 0.09 -5.45
C GLY A 157 16.54 -1.18 -6.20
N GLU A 158 17.35 -2.03 -5.59
CA GLU A 158 17.85 -3.29 -6.20
C GLU A 158 16.75 -4.33 -6.42
N TRP A 159 15.63 -4.17 -5.72
CA TRP A 159 14.42 -4.97 -5.89
C TRP A 159 13.67 -4.69 -7.19
N GLN A 160 14.02 -3.62 -7.91
CA GLN A 160 13.45 -3.32 -9.22
C GLN A 160 14.04 -4.26 -10.29
N SER A 161 13.19 -4.73 -11.19
CA SER A 161 13.59 -5.56 -12.31
C SER A 161 14.21 -4.73 -13.46
N ASN A 162 13.78 -4.97 -14.68
CA ASN A 162 14.37 -4.37 -15.89
C ASN A 162 14.09 -2.86 -16.06
N THR A 163 13.01 -2.34 -15.50
CA THR A 163 12.66 -0.91 -15.58
C THR A 163 12.94 -0.27 -14.23
N LYS A 164 13.82 0.74 -14.24
CA LYS A 164 14.16 1.48 -13.04
C LYS A 164 13.31 2.74 -12.91
N PHE A 165 12.41 2.73 -11.96
CA PHE A 165 11.70 3.92 -11.52
C PHE A 165 12.50 4.64 -10.43
N LYS A 166 12.14 5.88 -10.15
CA LYS A 166 12.67 6.59 -8.99
C LYS A 166 12.31 5.82 -7.71
N THR A 167 13.29 5.64 -6.83
CA THR A 167 13.04 5.00 -5.52
C THR A 167 12.08 5.84 -4.68
N PRO A 168 11.12 5.20 -4.01
CA PRO A 168 10.12 5.90 -3.19
C PRO A 168 10.76 6.55 -1.96
N LYS A 169 10.11 7.59 -1.45
CA LYS A 169 10.38 8.09 -0.09
C LYS A 169 9.86 7.07 0.92
N VAL A 170 10.54 6.95 2.05
CA VAL A 170 10.11 6.05 3.13
C VAL A 170 9.65 6.86 4.32
N LEU A 171 8.48 6.54 4.84
CA LEU A 171 7.94 7.02 6.11
C LEU A 171 7.80 5.83 7.06
N VAL A 172 8.38 5.92 8.22
CA VAL A 172 8.20 4.92 9.29
C VAL A 172 7.22 5.47 10.32
N ILE A 173 6.21 4.68 10.64
CA ILE A 173 5.26 4.98 11.72
C ILE A 173 5.55 4.00 12.85
N ALA A 174 5.84 4.54 14.03
CA ALA A 174 5.97 3.71 15.23
C ALA A 174 4.62 3.04 15.55
N PRO A 175 4.60 1.73 15.83
CA PRO A 175 3.36 1.07 16.24
C PRO A 175 2.85 1.65 17.57
N PRO A 176 1.55 1.52 17.87
CA PRO A 176 1.02 1.89 19.18
C PRO A 176 1.78 1.19 20.30
N LEU A 177 1.95 1.89 21.42
CA LEU A 177 2.51 1.27 22.62
C LEU A 177 1.64 0.11 23.06
N GLN A 178 2.25 -1.05 23.24
CA GLN A 178 1.55 -2.20 23.84
C GLN A 178 1.32 -1.87 25.33
N PRO A 179 0.09 -2.06 25.87
CA PRO A 179 -0.08 -2.09 27.29
C PRO A 179 0.82 -3.20 27.86
N ASN A 180 1.47 -2.92 28.99
CA ASN A 180 2.44 -3.82 29.63
C ASN A 180 2.07 -5.28 29.50
N GLU A 181 3.05 -6.16 29.29
CA GLU A 181 3.00 -7.58 28.94
C GLU A 181 2.00 -8.46 29.70
N THR A 182 1.39 -7.96 30.78
CA THR A 182 0.37 -8.63 31.58
C THR A 182 -1.01 -8.66 30.94
N ALA A 183 -1.25 -7.95 29.86
CA ALA A 183 -2.56 -7.87 29.20
C ALA A 183 -2.77 -8.92 28.10
N TYR A 184 -1.72 -9.50 27.60
CA TYR A 184 -1.77 -10.66 26.68
C TYR A 184 -1.03 -11.81 27.35
N GLY A 185 -1.73 -12.44 28.31
CA GLY A 185 -1.30 -13.70 28.87
C GLY A 185 -1.02 -14.71 27.77
N ASP A 186 -0.03 -15.55 28.01
CA ASP A 186 0.33 -16.68 27.17
C ASP A 186 -0.95 -17.44 26.72
N ALA A 187 -1.35 -17.26 25.47
CA ALA A 187 -2.38 -18.03 24.81
C ALA A 187 -1.77 -18.94 23.76
#